data_c3581ed1d660e99bea7d0dad90032c7b
#
_entry.id   c3581ed1d660e99bea7d0dad90032c7b
#
_cell.length_a   1.000
_cell.length_b   1.000
_cell.length_c   1.000
_cell.angle_alpha   90.00
_cell.angle_beta   90.00
_cell.angle_gamma   90.00
#
_symmetry.space_group_name_H-M   'P 1'
#
loop_
_entity.id
_entity.type
_entity.pdbx_description
1 polymer ?
#
loop_
_entity_poly.entity_id
_entity_poly.type
_entity_poly.pdbx_seq_one_letter_code
_entity_poly.pdbx_strand_id
1 'polypeptide(L)'
;MKDHCHLKNGGIMGKLITSNELTKIRKYFKKKIIGLCHGAFDILHNGHLEHFEVAKKNIDILIVSVTANQFVIKGPNQPYNDEIDRAKFLLHIKNIDYVVIDQNLTAEGVLDRLKPDFYIKGKDYKGKDITNNLSKEIKILKKNKGKLLITETKLLSSTRIINKIHNNLDSDIDNFIKKLARLNTFDEIYKATEKLKVMNINIIGEPIIDKYISCEISGLTTKDPAISSVIEKTQSIPGGTIAITKMISKFVNKVKIFTYGNHKELKSFFKEYKNVKVINFDKSQIIQSKTRFINSNRYEKLLQVTNFKKNYFAKDKIVNITNFIKKINDNIIICDFGIGLFEKKILESLENNKSKKYLNVQSNSINLGYNLFTKYKNYNYLSLDEREWKLGFSNNENMNLLNFIKKSKNKKNLSCSLTRGKNGSEFFLNNQKFTSPVFISRTVDTTGCGDAYFALTSLMIKAGLKPALVPFTGNIYAGMHSQYFGNRIITDKTNFLKYIKSILKR
;
A
#
# COMPACT_ATOMS: atom_id res chain seq x y z
N MET A 1 -30.67 24.92 13.38
CA MET A 1 -31.23 24.62 12.07
C MET A 1 -31.52 25.90 11.31
N LYS A 2 -30.66 26.87 11.41
CA LYS A 2 -30.64 28.13 10.65
C LYS A 2 -29.15 28.41 10.46
N ASP A 3 -28.76 28.82 9.28
CA ASP A 3 -27.39 29.15 8.86
C ASP A 3 -26.62 28.08 8.10
N HIS A 4 -27.17 27.66 6.94
CA HIS A 4 -26.29 27.19 5.86
C HIS A 4 -26.82 27.75 4.54
N CYS A 5 -26.29 28.90 4.26
CA CYS A 5 -26.01 29.46 2.94
C CYS A 5 -27.16 29.59 1.94
N HIS A 6 -27.94 30.65 2.08
CA HIS A 6 -28.54 31.35 0.94
C HIS A 6 -27.44 32.22 0.30
N LEU A 7 -26.68 31.65 -0.59
CA LEU A 7 -25.95 32.43 -1.59
C LEU A 7 -26.77 32.46 -2.87
N LYS A 8 -27.83 33.21 -2.88
CA LYS A 8 -28.50 33.72 -4.06
C LYS A 8 -27.84 35.06 -4.43
N ASN A 9 -26.62 35.00 -4.93
CA ASN A 9 -26.00 36.07 -5.76
C ASN A 9 -24.54 35.66 -5.96
N GLY A 10 -24.28 35.02 -7.11
CA GLY A 10 -22.91 34.70 -7.52
C GLY A 10 -22.72 33.26 -7.99
N GLY A 11 -23.40 32.79 -9.03
CA GLY A 11 -22.93 31.70 -9.89
C GLY A 11 -22.89 30.26 -9.37
N ILE A 12 -23.21 29.98 -8.11
CA ILE A 12 -23.26 28.62 -7.58
C ILE A 12 -24.65 28.03 -7.82
N MET A 13 -24.73 26.96 -8.62
CA MET A 13 -26.00 26.34 -8.99
C MET A 13 -26.33 25.10 -8.14
N GLY A 14 -25.36 24.34 -7.66
CA GLY A 14 -25.54 23.16 -6.84
C GLY A 14 -25.39 23.41 -5.34
N LYS A 15 -25.78 22.42 -4.49
CA LYS A 15 -25.64 22.48 -3.03
C LYS A 15 -24.74 21.35 -2.52
N LEU A 16 -23.74 21.70 -1.69
CA LEU A 16 -22.94 20.71 -0.94
C LEU A 16 -23.77 20.16 0.23
N ILE A 17 -23.81 18.85 0.34
CA ILE A 17 -24.57 18.13 1.38
C ILE A 17 -23.68 17.13 2.10
N THR A 18 -24.07 16.77 3.31
CA THR A 18 -23.44 15.69 4.08
C THR A 18 -24.05 14.34 3.73
N SER A 19 -23.33 13.27 4.02
CA SER A 19 -23.79 11.90 3.84
C SER A 19 -25.10 11.58 4.61
N ASN A 20 -25.34 12.27 5.75
CA ASN A 20 -26.55 12.11 6.56
C ASN A 20 -27.78 12.77 5.92
N GLU A 21 -27.58 13.77 5.08
CA GLU A 21 -28.69 14.47 4.39
C GLU A 21 -29.24 13.68 3.19
N LEU A 22 -28.51 12.69 2.67
CA LEU A 22 -28.94 11.86 1.54
C LEU A 22 -30.32 11.21 1.76
N THR A 23 -30.56 10.67 2.96
CA THR A 23 -31.84 10.05 3.31
C THR A 23 -32.97 11.09 3.37
N LYS A 24 -32.69 12.32 3.81
CA LYS A 24 -33.67 13.41 3.84
C LYS A 24 -34.03 13.86 2.44
N ILE A 25 -33.04 14.00 1.55
CA ILE A 25 -33.23 14.33 0.14
C ILE A 25 -34.15 13.30 -0.53
N ARG A 26 -33.91 11.99 -0.34
CA ARG A 26 -34.77 10.96 -0.91
C ARG A 26 -36.22 11.05 -0.39
N LYS A 27 -36.40 11.35 0.88
CA LYS A 27 -37.73 11.54 1.48
C LYS A 27 -38.44 12.79 0.92
N TYR A 28 -37.69 13.88 0.72
CA TYR A 28 -38.24 15.14 0.20
C TYR A 28 -38.68 15.00 -1.29
N PHE A 29 -37.83 14.36 -2.09
CA PHE A 29 -38.06 14.19 -3.54
C PHE A 29 -38.67 12.81 -3.88
N LYS A 30 -39.67 12.34 -3.12
CA LYS A 30 -40.30 10.99 -3.32
C LYS A 30 -40.83 10.74 -4.74
N LYS A 31 -41.37 11.76 -5.41
CA LYS A 31 -41.97 11.68 -6.74
C LYS A 31 -41.01 12.04 -7.87
N LYS A 32 -39.76 12.40 -7.56
CA LYS A 32 -38.75 12.81 -8.53
C LYS A 32 -37.81 11.68 -8.86
N ILE A 33 -37.35 11.62 -10.10
CA ILE A 33 -36.34 10.67 -10.56
C ILE A 33 -34.99 11.17 -10.10
N ILE A 34 -34.31 10.39 -9.24
CA ILE A 34 -32.99 10.73 -8.67
C ILE A 34 -31.91 9.91 -9.35
N GLY A 35 -30.89 10.58 -9.90
CA GLY A 35 -29.66 9.99 -10.42
C GLY A 35 -28.47 10.23 -9.52
N LEU A 36 -27.58 9.24 -9.44
CA LEU A 36 -26.30 9.32 -8.75
C LEU A 36 -25.16 9.06 -9.72
N CYS A 37 -24.23 10.04 -9.83
CA CYS A 37 -22.89 9.83 -10.39
C CYS A 37 -21.89 9.69 -9.23
N HIS A 38 -20.96 8.75 -9.30
CA HIS A 38 -19.90 8.60 -8.30
C HIS A 38 -18.53 8.46 -8.95
N GLY A 39 -17.57 9.22 -8.47
CA GLY A 39 -16.20 9.20 -8.99
C GLY A 39 -15.24 10.13 -8.26
N ALA A 40 -13.98 10.14 -8.67
CA ALA A 40 -12.97 11.06 -8.12
C ALA A 40 -13.16 12.49 -8.62
N PHE A 41 -13.53 12.69 -9.91
CA PHE A 41 -13.71 13.99 -10.56
C PHE A 41 -12.56 14.97 -10.30
N ASP A 42 -11.32 14.52 -10.49
CA ASP A 42 -10.13 15.24 -10.07
C ASP A 42 -9.84 16.45 -10.97
N ILE A 43 -9.49 16.23 -12.24
CA ILE A 43 -9.45 17.30 -13.25
C ILE A 43 -10.68 17.16 -14.15
N LEU A 44 -11.56 18.15 -14.09
CA LEU A 44 -12.73 18.19 -14.95
C LEU A 44 -12.34 18.46 -16.41
N HIS A 45 -13.04 17.82 -17.34
CA HIS A 45 -12.85 17.94 -18.77
C HIS A 45 -14.17 17.72 -19.51
N ASN A 46 -14.22 18.03 -20.81
CA ASN A 46 -15.44 17.94 -21.61
C ASN A 46 -16.17 16.59 -21.48
N GLY A 47 -15.44 15.48 -21.37
CA GLY A 47 -16.06 14.17 -21.16
C GLY A 47 -16.88 14.06 -19.87
N HIS A 48 -16.51 14.79 -18.81
CA HIS A 48 -17.34 14.88 -17.59
C HIS A 48 -18.57 15.75 -17.82
N LEU A 49 -18.43 16.87 -18.53
CA LEU A 49 -19.58 17.74 -18.85
C LEU A 49 -20.61 17.00 -19.69
N GLU A 50 -20.19 16.35 -20.79
CA GLU A 50 -21.04 15.49 -21.62
C GLU A 50 -21.72 14.38 -20.79
N HIS A 51 -20.97 13.77 -19.85
CA HIS A 51 -21.50 12.75 -18.96
C HIS A 51 -22.64 13.26 -18.08
N PHE A 52 -22.49 14.45 -17.48
CA PHE A 52 -23.52 15.06 -16.64
C PHE A 52 -24.71 15.56 -17.46
N GLU A 53 -24.47 16.06 -18.67
CA GLU A 53 -25.54 16.45 -19.59
C GLU A 53 -26.40 15.26 -20.02
N VAL A 54 -25.77 14.14 -20.41
CA VAL A 54 -26.47 12.92 -20.77
C VAL A 54 -27.20 12.33 -19.53
N ALA A 55 -26.55 12.38 -18.37
CA ALA A 55 -27.16 11.93 -17.13
C ALA A 55 -28.43 12.73 -16.79
N LYS A 56 -28.41 14.05 -16.97
CA LYS A 56 -29.52 14.95 -16.61
C LYS A 56 -30.74 14.85 -17.50
N LYS A 57 -30.61 14.35 -18.75
CA LYS A 57 -31.72 14.34 -19.74
C LYS A 57 -32.99 13.66 -19.23
N ASN A 58 -32.89 12.59 -18.44
CA ASN A 58 -34.03 11.81 -17.94
C ASN A 58 -34.05 11.75 -16.40
N ILE A 59 -33.48 12.72 -15.73
CA ILE A 59 -33.32 12.76 -14.28
C ILE A 59 -33.72 14.14 -13.76
N ASP A 60 -34.64 14.15 -12.79
CA ASP A 60 -35.07 15.40 -12.16
C ASP A 60 -33.97 15.97 -11.24
N ILE A 61 -33.37 15.10 -10.42
CA ILE A 61 -32.36 15.49 -9.42
C ILE A 61 -31.09 14.68 -9.66
N LEU A 62 -30.00 15.34 -10.05
CA LEU A 62 -28.69 14.73 -10.23
C LEU A 62 -27.80 15.03 -9.02
N ILE A 63 -27.37 13.97 -8.36
CA ILE A 63 -26.44 14.01 -7.23
C ILE A 63 -25.10 13.46 -7.67
N VAL A 64 -24.02 14.19 -7.36
CA VAL A 64 -22.65 13.74 -7.60
C VAL A 64 -21.95 13.44 -6.30
N SER A 65 -21.45 12.22 -6.17
CA SER A 65 -20.65 11.78 -5.02
C SER A 65 -19.18 11.80 -5.39
N VAL A 66 -18.40 12.56 -4.65
CA VAL A 66 -16.94 12.73 -4.81
C VAL A 66 -16.22 11.80 -3.84
N THR A 67 -15.34 10.96 -4.36
CA THR A 67 -14.49 10.09 -3.52
C THR A 67 -13.51 10.95 -2.71
N ALA A 68 -13.45 10.77 -1.39
CA ALA A 68 -12.48 11.47 -0.53
C ALA A 68 -11.03 11.13 -0.90
N ASN A 69 -10.10 12.05 -0.63
CA ASN A 69 -8.70 11.97 -1.07
C ASN A 69 -8.04 10.65 -0.72
N GLN A 70 -8.22 10.18 0.49
CA GLN A 70 -7.63 8.93 1.00
C GLN A 70 -8.06 7.67 0.24
N PHE A 71 -9.15 7.72 -0.54
CA PHE A 71 -9.69 6.60 -1.32
C PHE A 71 -9.48 6.75 -2.82
N VAL A 72 -8.89 7.86 -3.29
CA VAL A 72 -8.55 8.05 -4.71
C VAL A 72 -7.23 7.37 -5.04
N ILE A 73 -7.30 6.14 -5.55
CA ILE A 73 -6.14 5.34 -5.94
C ILE A 73 -6.13 5.22 -7.47
N LYS A 74 -5.65 6.28 -8.14
CA LYS A 74 -5.63 6.36 -9.60
C LYS A 74 -4.24 6.51 -10.21
N GLY A 75 -3.18 6.53 -9.40
CA GLY A 75 -1.80 6.67 -9.85
C GLY A 75 -1.02 7.75 -9.10
N PRO A 76 0.25 7.98 -9.49
CA PRO A 76 1.08 9.00 -8.86
C PRO A 76 0.42 10.38 -8.94
N ASN A 77 0.57 11.17 -7.87
CA ASN A 77 0.05 12.55 -7.79
C ASN A 77 -1.48 12.68 -7.96
N GLN A 78 -2.24 11.64 -7.64
CA GLN A 78 -3.70 11.70 -7.69
C GLN A 78 -4.30 11.40 -6.30
N PRO A 79 -5.31 12.19 -5.88
CA PRO A 79 -5.90 13.29 -6.63
C PRO A 79 -4.96 14.51 -6.70
N TYR A 80 -5.05 15.30 -7.77
CA TYR A 80 -4.34 16.58 -7.94
C TYR A 80 -4.98 17.67 -7.09
N ASN A 81 -6.32 17.76 -7.13
CA ASN A 81 -7.12 18.65 -6.31
C ASN A 81 -7.66 17.91 -5.07
N ASP A 82 -7.75 18.61 -3.95
CA ASP A 82 -8.37 18.02 -2.76
C ASP A 82 -9.88 17.80 -2.92
N GLU A 83 -10.48 17.04 -2.03
CA GLU A 83 -11.90 16.68 -2.13
C GLU A 83 -12.84 17.88 -2.03
N ILE A 84 -12.45 18.92 -1.31
CA ILE A 84 -13.25 20.13 -1.13
C ILE A 84 -13.23 20.95 -2.42
N ASP A 85 -12.07 21.12 -3.04
CA ASP A 85 -11.95 21.86 -4.30
C ASP A 85 -12.63 21.11 -5.44
N ARG A 86 -12.49 19.79 -5.50
CA ARG A 86 -13.22 18.94 -6.45
C ARG A 86 -14.75 19.09 -6.31
N ALA A 87 -15.22 19.11 -5.07
CA ALA A 87 -16.64 19.33 -4.80
C ALA A 87 -17.08 20.74 -5.21
N LYS A 88 -16.29 21.78 -4.90
CA LYS A 88 -16.58 23.17 -5.31
C LYS A 88 -16.69 23.30 -6.83
N PHE A 89 -15.75 22.75 -7.61
CA PHE A 89 -15.82 22.79 -9.07
C PHE A 89 -17.12 22.17 -9.60
N LEU A 90 -17.57 21.04 -9.00
CA LEU A 90 -18.82 20.39 -9.41
C LEU A 90 -20.07 21.21 -9.09
N LEU A 91 -20.05 22.00 -7.99
CA LEU A 91 -21.18 22.88 -7.62
C LEU A 91 -21.46 23.99 -8.65
N HIS A 92 -20.48 24.34 -9.49
CA HIS A 92 -20.63 25.33 -10.54
C HIS A 92 -21.13 24.75 -11.87
N ILE A 93 -21.35 23.42 -11.95
CA ILE A 93 -21.88 22.75 -13.14
C ILE A 93 -23.41 22.79 -13.13
N LYS A 94 -24.01 23.46 -14.11
CA LYS A 94 -25.46 23.69 -14.24
C LYS A 94 -26.33 22.44 -14.05
N ASN A 95 -25.86 21.29 -14.49
CA ASN A 95 -26.62 20.04 -14.49
C ASN A 95 -26.56 19.28 -13.16
N ILE A 96 -25.84 19.76 -12.15
CA ILE A 96 -25.66 19.11 -10.86
C ILE A 96 -26.44 19.83 -9.78
N ASP A 97 -27.38 19.13 -9.14
CA ASP A 97 -28.23 19.72 -8.10
C ASP A 97 -27.58 19.59 -6.69
N TYR A 98 -26.89 18.48 -6.43
CA TYR A 98 -26.24 18.26 -5.13
C TYR A 98 -24.89 17.57 -5.29
N VAL A 99 -23.96 17.92 -4.43
CA VAL A 99 -22.64 17.27 -4.31
C VAL A 99 -22.47 16.72 -2.89
N VAL A 100 -21.93 15.52 -2.76
CA VAL A 100 -21.59 14.90 -1.48
C VAL A 100 -20.17 14.35 -1.51
N ILE A 101 -19.38 14.56 -0.47
CA ILE A 101 -18.06 13.93 -0.31
C ILE A 101 -18.24 12.58 0.38
N ASP A 102 -17.86 11.49 -0.30
CA ASP A 102 -17.98 10.14 0.24
C ASP A 102 -16.68 9.72 0.92
N GLN A 103 -16.77 9.50 2.23
CA GLN A 103 -15.66 9.06 3.08
C GLN A 103 -15.48 7.53 3.07
N ASN A 104 -15.88 6.87 1.98
CA ASN A 104 -15.74 5.42 1.80
C ASN A 104 -15.01 5.09 0.50
N LEU A 105 -14.45 3.88 0.45
CA LEU A 105 -13.75 3.36 -0.74
C LEU A 105 -14.68 3.09 -1.92
N THR A 106 -15.97 2.81 -1.67
CA THR A 106 -16.99 2.44 -2.66
C THR A 106 -18.25 3.24 -2.43
N ALA A 107 -19.08 3.41 -3.47
CA ALA A 107 -20.34 4.12 -3.38
C ALA A 107 -21.45 3.35 -2.61
N GLU A 108 -21.15 2.18 -2.04
CA GLU A 108 -22.13 1.34 -1.35
C GLU A 108 -22.93 2.10 -0.29
N GLY A 109 -22.24 2.88 0.55
CA GLY A 109 -22.87 3.67 1.61
C GLY A 109 -23.78 4.79 1.08
N VAL A 110 -23.38 5.46 0.00
CA VAL A 110 -24.18 6.51 -0.65
C VAL A 110 -25.40 5.89 -1.34
N LEU A 111 -25.22 4.77 -2.04
CA LEU A 111 -26.31 4.04 -2.71
C LEU A 111 -27.38 3.55 -1.73
N ASP A 112 -26.96 3.02 -0.57
CA ASP A 112 -27.90 2.49 0.42
C ASP A 112 -28.70 3.60 1.11
N ARG A 113 -28.09 4.76 1.38
CA ARG A 113 -28.74 5.91 2.03
C ARG A 113 -29.63 6.69 1.06
N LEU A 114 -29.15 6.95 -0.16
CA LEU A 114 -29.87 7.75 -1.16
C LEU A 114 -30.96 6.96 -1.84
N LYS A 115 -30.73 5.66 -2.11
CA LYS A 115 -31.62 4.79 -2.91
C LYS A 115 -32.02 5.46 -4.25
N PRO A 116 -31.02 5.77 -5.11
CA PRO A 116 -31.29 6.46 -6.38
C PRO A 116 -32.06 5.56 -7.34
N ASP A 117 -32.85 6.17 -8.22
CA ASP A 117 -33.55 5.46 -9.30
C ASP A 117 -32.55 5.02 -10.38
N PHE A 118 -31.52 5.85 -10.62
CA PHE A 118 -30.43 5.54 -11.56
C PHE A 118 -29.06 5.74 -10.93
N TYR A 119 -28.19 4.72 -11.07
CA TYR A 119 -26.76 4.83 -10.82
C TYR A 119 -26.05 4.98 -12.14
N ILE A 120 -25.34 6.09 -12.36
CA ILE A 120 -24.86 6.51 -13.66
C ILE A 120 -23.35 6.37 -13.71
N LYS A 121 -22.85 5.63 -14.69
CA LYS A 121 -21.42 5.40 -14.93
C LYS A 121 -21.03 5.69 -16.37
N GLY A 122 -19.76 6.04 -16.59
CA GLY A 122 -19.22 6.21 -17.93
C GLY A 122 -18.97 4.88 -18.65
N LYS A 123 -18.70 4.95 -19.96
CA LYS A 123 -18.41 3.80 -20.83
C LYS A 123 -17.24 2.94 -20.39
N ASP A 124 -16.27 3.51 -19.68
CA ASP A 124 -15.10 2.81 -19.12
C ASP A 124 -15.46 1.70 -18.12
N TYR A 125 -16.68 1.69 -17.61
CA TYR A 125 -17.22 0.64 -16.74
C TYR A 125 -17.85 -0.56 -17.48
N LYS A 126 -17.92 -0.54 -18.82
CA LYS A 126 -18.34 -1.71 -19.64
C LYS A 126 -17.30 -2.84 -19.65
N GLY A 127 -16.07 -2.60 -19.20
CA GLY A 127 -14.99 -3.57 -19.16
C GLY A 127 -15.02 -4.49 -17.91
N LYS A 128 -14.05 -5.42 -17.85
CA LYS A 128 -13.88 -6.36 -16.74
C LYS A 128 -13.72 -5.61 -15.40
N ASP A 129 -14.63 -5.83 -14.46
CA ASP A 129 -14.56 -5.28 -13.10
C ASP A 129 -13.48 -6.01 -12.28
N ILE A 130 -12.25 -5.49 -12.37
CA ILE A 130 -11.08 -6.05 -11.68
C ILE A 130 -11.23 -5.98 -10.15
N THR A 131 -12.10 -5.09 -9.67
CA THR A 131 -12.20 -4.75 -8.25
C THR A 131 -13.37 -5.42 -7.55
N ASN A 132 -14.33 -5.94 -8.32
CA ASN A 132 -15.65 -6.36 -7.86
C ASN A 132 -16.41 -5.24 -7.09
N ASN A 133 -15.95 -3.99 -7.14
CA ASN A 133 -16.62 -2.89 -6.47
C ASN A 133 -17.94 -2.56 -7.19
N LEU A 134 -17.90 -2.46 -8.51
CA LEU A 134 -19.11 -2.21 -9.31
C LEU A 134 -20.14 -3.33 -9.08
N SER A 135 -19.72 -4.58 -9.01
CA SER A 135 -20.59 -5.71 -8.73
C SER A 135 -21.27 -5.62 -7.36
N LYS A 136 -20.56 -5.13 -6.33
CA LYS A 136 -21.13 -4.87 -4.99
C LYS A 136 -22.11 -3.68 -5.02
N GLU A 137 -21.70 -2.59 -5.65
CA GLU A 137 -22.53 -1.39 -5.84
C GLU A 137 -23.85 -1.74 -6.57
N ILE A 138 -23.78 -2.56 -7.62
CA ILE A 138 -24.98 -3.05 -8.37
C ILE A 138 -25.88 -3.91 -7.48
N LYS A 139 -25.33 -4.75 -6.59
CA LYS A 139 -26.16 -5.54 -5.66
C LYS A 139 -26.99 -4.64 -4.74
N ILE A 140 -26.39 -3.59 -4.18
CA ILE A 140 -27.10 -2.63 -3.32
C ILE A 140 -28.11 -1.82 -4.14
N LEU A 141 -27.73 -1.38 -5.33
CA LEU A 141 -28.63 -0.67 -6.24
C LEU A 141 -29.89 -1.50 -6.55
N LYS A 142 -29.71 -2.77 -6.94
CA LYS A 142 -30.82 -3.69 -7.23
C LYS A 142 -31.70 -3.97 -6.01
N LYS A 143 -31.08 -4.16 -4.81
CA LYS A 143 -31.83 -4.29 -3.54
C LYS A 143 -32.76 -3.10 -3.31
N ASN A 144 -32.34 -1.90 -3.70
CA ASN A 144 -33.09 -0.66 -3.58
C ASN A 144 -33.94 -0.33 -4.83
N LYS A 145 -34.14 -1.28 -5.77
CA LYS A 145 -34.91 -1.14 -7.01
C LYS A 145 -34.38 -0.12 -8.02
N GLY A 146 -33.15 0.34 -7.87
CA GLY A 146 -32.49 1.25 -8.81
C GLY A 146 -31.92 0.51 -10.04
N LYS A 147 -31.63 1.28 -11.09
CA LYS A 147 -31.10 0.78 -12.38
C LYS A 147 -29.74 1.37 -12.67
N LEU A 148 -28.85 0.58 -13.30
CA LEU A 148 -27.56 1.08 -13.79
C LEU A 148 -27.76 1.71 -15.18
N LEU A 149 -27.30 2.95 -15.34
CA LEU A 149 -27.25 3.68 -16.62
C LEU A 149 -25.80 3.88 -17.03
N ILE A 150 -25.42 3.44 -18.23
CA ILE A 150 -24.09 3.67 -18.79
C ILE A 150 -24.17 4.76 -19.86
N THR A 151 -23.45 5.86 -19.67
CA THR A 151 -23.37 6.93 -20.66
C THR A 151 -22.31 6.61 -21.72
N GLU A 152 -22.64 6.87 -22.99
CA GLU A 152 -21.75 6.63 -24.14
C GLU A 152 -21.04 7.92 -24.54
N THR A 153 -20.33 8.55 -23.62
CA THR A 153 -19.57 9.77 -23.88
C THR A 153 -18.14 9.48 -24.34
N LYS A 154 -17.45 10.45 -24.95
CA LYS A 154 -16.06 10.29 -25.37
C LYS A 154 -15.15 9.94 -24.19
N LEU A 155 -14.29 8.93 -24.37
CA LEU A 155 -13.31 8.52 -23.37
C LEU A 155 -12.17 9.55 -23.29
N LEU A 156 -12.38 10.63 -22.55
CA LEU A 156 -11.31 11.47 -22.05
C LEU A 156 -10.96 11.01 -20.63
N SER A 157 -9.69 11.09 -20.25
CA SER A 157 -9.23 10.62 -18.94
C SER A 157 -8.47 11.73 -18.25
N SER A 158 -8.95 12.13 -17.05
CA SER A 158 -8.23 13.06 -16.17
C SER A 158 -6.79 12.57 -15.92
N THR A 159 -6.61 11.25 -15.78
CA THR A 159 -5.30 10.62 -15.63
C THR A 159 -4.37 10.91 -16.81
N ARG A 160 -4.87 10.89 -18.06
CA ARG A 160 -4.09 11.26 -19.24
C ARG A 160 -3.72 12.75 -19.27
N ILE A 161 -4.60 13.61 -18.81
CA ILE A 161 -4.35 15.06 -18.72
C ILE A 161 -3.29 15.34 -17.66
N ILE A 162 -3.45 14.78 -16.46
CA ILE A 162 -2.47 14.87 -15.37
C ILE A 162 -1.11 14.36 -15.83
N ASN A 163 -1.10 13.21 -16.47
CA ASN A 163 0.14 12.61 -16.98
C ASN A 163 0.80 13.48 -18.09
N LYS A 164 0.03 14.19 -18.92
CA LYS A 164 0.58 15.15 -19.90
C LYS A 164 1.15 16.42 -19.25
N ILE A 165 0.50 16.93 -18.22
CA ILE A 165 0.96 18.11 -17.47
C ILE A 165 2.23 17.79 -16.69
N HIS A 166 2.32 16.59 -16.13
CA HIS A 166 3.51 16.09 -15.43
C HIS A 166 4.57 15.48 -16.38
N ASN A 167 4.46 15.66 -17.70
CA ASN A 167 5.46 15.19 -18.67
C ASN A 167 6.84 15.88 -18.57
N ASN A 168 7.09 16.66 -17.51
CA ASN A 168 8.42 16.95 -16.99
C ASN A 168 8.98 15.82 -16.10
N LEU A 169 8.32 14.65 -16.03
CA LEU A 169 8.94 13.45 -15.53
C LEU A 169 10.06 13.04 -16.50
N ASP A 170 11.20 12.74 -15.94
CA ASP A 170 12.39 12.22 -16.56
C ASP A 170 12.04 11.39 -17.80
N SER A 171 12.55 11.75 -18.96
CA SER A 171 12.29 11.08 -20.25
C SER A 171 12.50 9.57 -20.16
N ASP A 172 13.37 9.13 -19.24
CA ASP A 172 13.70 7.74 -18.99
C ASP A 172 12.56 6.96 -18.36
N ILE A 173 11.80 7.58 -17.45
CA ILE A 173 10.61 6.96 -16.83
C ILE A 173 9.51 6.74 -17.87
N ASP A 174 9.27 7.73 -18.71
CA ASP A 174 8.23 7.63 -19.75
C ASP A 174 8.59 6.56 -20.80
N ASN A 175 9.85 6.50 -21.22
CA ASN A 175 10.36 5.48 -22.12
C ASN A 175 10.28 4.08 -21.50
N PHE A 176 10.59 3.95 -20.21
CA PHE A 176 10.46 2.70 -19.48
C PHE A 176 8.99 2.22 -19.44
N ILE A 177 8.05 3.11 -19.15
CA ILE A 177 6.61 2.78 -19.11
C ILE A 177 6.11 2.37 -20.50
N LYS A 178 6.47 3.12 -21.55
CA LYS A 178 6.12 2.79 -22.94
C LYS A 178 6.62 1.39 -23.34
N LYS A 179 7.85 1.04 -22.94
CA LYS A 179 8.41 -0.29 -23.16
C LYS A 179 7.59 -1.37 -22.45
N LEU A 180 7.23 -1.15 -21.18
CA LEU A 180 6.41 -2.09 -20.43
C LEU A 180 4.99 -2.23 -20.99
N ALA A 181 4.36 -1.15 -21.41
CA ALA A 181 3.00 -1.16 -21.95
C ALA A 181 2.88 -2.05 -23.22
N ARG A 182 3.95 -2.16 -24.02
CA ARG A 182 4.01 -3.02 -25.23
C ARG A 182 4.09 -4.51 -24.92
N LEU A 183 4.40 -4.93 -23.70
CA LEU A 183 4.72 -6.31 -23.33
C LEU A 183 3.59 -7.09 -22.65
N ASN A 184 2.32 -6.67 -22.79
CA ASN A 184 1.19 -7.24 -22.03
C ASN A 184 1.45 -7.29 -20.50
N THR A 185 2.19 -6.33 -19.98
CA THR A 185 2.69 -6.29 -18.60
C THR A 185 1.57 -6.39 -17.57
N PHE A 186 0.44 -5.73 -17.82
CA PHE A 186 -0.71 -5.80 -16.90
C PHE A 186 -1.25 -7.22 -16.75
N ASP A 187 -1.42 -7.94 -17.85
CA ASP A 187 -1.97 -9.31 -17.83
C ASP A 187 -1.02 -10.30 -17.15
N GLU A 188 0.29 -10.15 -17.35
CA GLU A 188 1.30 -10.95 -16.66
C GLU A 188 1.26 -10.75 -15.13
N ILE A 189 1.19 -9.49 -14.68
CA ILE A 189 1.08 -9.15 -13.25
C ILE A 189 -0.27 -9.63 -12.70
N TYR A 190 -1.36 -9.43 -13.44
CA TYR A 190 -2.69 -9.90 -13.06
C TYR A 190 -2.70 -11.42 -12.86
N LYS A 191 -2.18 -12.20 -13.83
CA LYS A 191 -2.07 -13.66 -13.73
C LYS A 191 -1.23 -14.09 -12.53
N ALA A 192 -0.10 -13.42 -12.27
CA ALA A 192 0.73 -13.70 -11.09
C ALA A 192 -0.06 -13.47 -9.79
N THR A 193 -0.78 -12.34 -9.68
CA THR A 193 -1.61 -12.06 -8.48
C THR A 193 -2.77 -13.04 -8.31
N GLU A 194 -3.35 -13.57 -9.39
CA GLU A 194 -4.39 -14.60 -9.30
C GLU A 194 -3.84 -15.92 -8.74
N LYS A 195 -2.64 -16.33 -9.16
CA LYS A 195 -1.96 -17.51 -8.60
C LYS A 195 -1.73 -17.41 -7.08
N LEU A 196 -1.48 -16.20 -6.58
CA LEU A 196 -1.26 -15.99 -5.14
C LEU A 196 -2.50 -16.29 -4.30
N LYS A 197 -3.71 -16.13 -4.82
CA LYS A 197 -4.97 -16.33 -4.08
C LYS A 197 -5.12 -17.74 -3.46
N VAL A 198 -4.48 -18.72 -4.03
CA VAL A 198 -4.55 -20.12 -3.54
C VAL A 198 -3.32 -20.53 -2.75
N MET A 199 -2.31 -19.67 -2.65
CA MET A 199 -1.04 -19.99 -1.97
C MET A 199 -1.13 -19.77 -0.47
N ASN A 200 -0.41 -20.63 0.26
CA ASN A 200 -0.15 -20.49 1.69
C ASN A 200 1.30 -20.05 1.88
N ILE A 201 1.55 -19.20 2.86
CA ILE A 201 2.89 -18.65 3.13
C ILE A 201 3.26 -18.87 4.61
N ASN A 202 4.49 -19.28 4.84
CA ASN A 202 5.10 -19.32 6.15
C ASN A 202 6.08 -18.16 6.30
N ILE A 203 5.94 -17.39 7.36
CA ILE A 203 6.81 -16.25 7.68
C ILE A 203 7.42 -16.53 9.05
N ILE A 204 8.74 -16.42 9.16
CA ILE A 204 9.46 -16.46 10.43
C ILE A 204 10.21 -15.16 10.62
N GLY A 205 10.07 -14.53 11.78
CA GLY A 205 10.80 -13.29 12.02
C GLY A 205 10.44 -12.56 13.29
N GLU A 206 11.10 -11.44 13.46
CA GLU A 206 11.11 -10.63 14.66
C GLU A 206 10.04 -9.54 14.59
N PRO A 207 9.16 -9.43 15.60
CA PRO A 207 8.12 -8.42 15.64
C PRO A 207 8.68 -7.08 16.12
N ILE A 208 8.19 -5.99 15.54
CA ILE A 208 8.52 -4.62 15.94
C ILE A 208 7.24 -3.82 16.08
N ILE A 209 7.23 -2.85 17.00
CA ILE A 209 6.17 -1.85 17.13
C ILE A 209 6.78 -0.48 16.84
N ASP A 210 6.25 0.19 15.83
CA ASP A 210 6.57 1.57 15.54
C ASP A 210 5.59 2.48 16.29
N LYS A 211 6.10 3.26 17.25
CA LYS A 211 5.32 4.26 18.00
C LYS A 211 5.57 5.63 17.38
N TYR A 212 4.50 6.34 17.08
CA TYR A 212 4.54 7.70 16.56
C TYR A 212 3.89 8.63 17.58
N ILE A 213 4.66 9.60 18.08
CA ILE A 213 4.21 10.61 19.02
C ILE A 213 4.24 11.95 18.30
N SER A 214 3.05 12.46 17.97
CA SER A 214 2.91 13.81 17.41
C SER A 214 3.03 14.84 18.52
N CYS A 215 3.93 15.79 18.34
CA CYS A 215 4.25 16.82 19.31
C CYS A 215 4.12 18.21 18.70
N GLU A 216 3.52 19.13 19.42
CA GLU A 216 3.60 20.56 19.15
C GLU A 216 4.83 21.13 19.87
N ILE A 217 5.73 21.78 19.12
CA ILE A 217 6.94 22.37 19.68
C ILE A 217 6.58 23.70 20.35
N SER A 218 6.87 23.81 21.65
CA SER A 218 6.62 25.01 22.46
C SER A 218 7.83 25.97 22.53
N GLY A 219 9.03 25.49 22.15
CA GLY A 219 10.27 26.26 22.21
C GLY A 219 11.41 25.49 22.88
N LEU A 220 12.36 26.22 23.49
CA LEU A 220 13.42 25.65 24.29
C LEU A 220 13.09 25.77 25.77
N THR A 221 13.56 24.83 26.59
CA THR A 221 13.46 24.93 28.05
C THR A 221 14.37 26.04 28.58
N THR A 222 13.97 26.66 29.68
CA THR A 222 14.70 27.81 30.26
C THR A 222 15.99 27.43 30.97
N LYS A 223 16.11 26.20 31.47
CA LYS A 223 17.25 25.74 32.25
C LYS A 223 18.35 25.08 31.41
N ASP A 224 17.93 24.29 30.40
CA ASP A 224 18.81 23.55 29.52
C ASP A 224 18.36 23.76 28.05
N PRO A 225 19.26 23.76 27.06
CA PRO A 225 18.90 23.97 25.66
C PRO A 225 18.21 22.73 25.05
N ALA A 226 17.12 22.28 25.69
CA ALA A 226 16.32 21.15 25.23
C ALA A 226 15.03 21.62 24.57
N ILE A 227 14.55 20.90 23.57
CA ILE A 227 13.29 21.17 22.91
C ILE A 227 12.14 20.80 23.88
N SER A 228 11.31 21.79 24.21
CA SER A 228 10.03 21.58 24.92
C SER A 228 8.91 21.35 23.93
N SER A 229 8.10 20.36 24.18
CA SER A 229 6.96 20.04 23.32
C SER A 229 5.81 19.42 24.07
N VAL A 230 4.57 19.59 23.55
CA VAL A 230 3.36 19.00 24.08
C VAL A 230 2.95 17.83 23.21
N ILE A 231 2.64 16.69 23.83
CA ILE A 231 2.15 15.51 23.11
C ILE A 231 0.67 15.71 22.75
N GLU A 232 0.36 15.72 21.47
CA GLU A 232 -1.02 15.79 20.99
C GLU A 232 -1.62 14.39 20.75
N LYS A 233 -0.81 13.48 20.18
CA LYS A 233 -1.30 12.15 19.80
C LYS A 233 -0.22 11.10 19.86
N THR A 234 -0.56 9.95 20.41
CA THR A 234 0.29 8.76 20.39
C THR A 234 -0.38 7.65 19.60
N GLN A 235 0.36 7.00 18.70
CA GLN A 235 -0.12 5.88 17.90
C GLN A 235 0.93 4.75 17.87
N SER A 236 0.46 3.52 18.06
CA SER A 236 1.28 2.31 17.87
C SER A 236 0.90 1.62 16.58
N ILE A 237 1.86 1.40 15.71
CA ILE A 237 1.68 0.82 14.39
C ILE A 237 2.52 -0.45 14.29
N PRO A 238 1.99 -1.55 13.75
CA PRO A 238 2.79 -2.76 13.56
C PRO A 238 3.93 -2.51 12.58
N GLY A 239 5.13 -2.93 12.96
CA GLY A 239 6.35 -2.89 12.15
C GLY A 239 6.98 -4.27 12.00
N GLY A 240 8.12 -4.34 11.32
CA GLY A 240 8.89 -5.57 11.13
C GLY A 240 8.07 -6.69 10.54
N THR A 241 8.24 -7.90 11.08
CA THR A 241 7.54 -9.10 10.59
C THR A 241 6.02 -8.97 10.63
N ILE A 242 5.47 -8.21 11.58
CA ILE A 242 4.01 -8.01 11.67
C ILE A 242 3.52 -7.21 10.45
N ALA A 243 4.21 -6.14 10.07
CA ALA A 243 3.86 -5.33 8.91
C ALA A 243 3.97 -6.13 7.60
N ILE A 244 5.08 -6.85 7.39
CA ILE A 244 5.29 -7.72 6.25
C ILE A 244 4.18 -8.79 6.15
N THR A 245 3.82 -9.40 7.28
CA THR A 245 2.73 -10.39 7.34
C THR A 245 1.38 -9.80 6.90
N LYS A 246 1.06 -8.59 7.36
CA LYS A 246 -0.16 -7.89 6.95
C LYS A 246 -0.17 -7.59 5.45
N MET A 247 0.96 -7.13 4.90
CA MET A 247 1.10 -6.86 3.47
C MET A 247 0.88 -8.13 2.64
N ILE A 248 1.56 -9.21 2.98
CA ILE A 248 1.46 -10.51 2.31
C ILE A 248 0.03 -11.06 2.37
N SER A 249 -0.62 -10.95 3.53
CA SER A 249 -1.97 -11.49 3.75
C SER A 249 -3.05 -10.88 2.83
N LYS A 250 -2.81 -9.69 2.28
CA LYS A 250 -3.72 -9.04 1.31
C LYS A 250 -3.71 -9.68 -0.09
N PHE A 251 -2.75 -10.58 -0.35
CA PHE A 251 -2.57 -11.19 -1.67
C PHE A 251 -2.79 -12.70 -1.69
N VAL A 252 -2.66 -13.39 -0.53
CA VAL A 252 -2.59 -14.85 -0.47
C VAL A 252 -3.76 -15.47 0.30
N ASN A 253 -3.93 -16.80 0.18
CA ASN A 253 -5.00 -17.54 0.86
C ASN A 253 -4.80 -17.53 2.38
N LYS A 254 -3.66 -18.05 2.85
CA LYS A 254 -3.35 -18.17 4.29
C LYS A 254 -1.90 -17.79 4.58
N VAL A 255 -1.69 -17.20 5.74
CA VAL A 255 -0.35 -16.90 6.27
C VAL A 255 -0.20 -17.52 7.64
N LYS A 256 0.90 -18.24 7.86
CA LYS A 256 1.35 -18.65 9.20
C LYS A 256 2.56 -17.78 9.55
N ILE A 257 2.42 -16.97 10.59
CA ILE A 257 3.52 -16.20 11.15
C ILE A 257 4.08 -16.90 12.38
N PHE A 258 5.37 -17.17 12.36
CA PHE A 258 6.14 -17.77 13.44
C PHE A 258 6.98 -16.67 14.09
N THR A 259 6.61 -16.28 15.30
CA THR A 259 7.19 -15.12 16.00
C THR A 259 7.06 -15.28 17.51
N TYR A 260 7.37 -14.25 18.27
CA TYR A 260 7.34 -14.24 19.74
C TYR A 260 6.73 -12.96 20.28
N GLY A 261 6.49 -12.90 21.59
CA GLY A 261 6.04 -11.68 22.29
C GLY A 261 4.68 -11.83 22.95
N ASN A 262 4.17 -10.75 23.53
CA ASN A 262 2.90 -10.76 24.23
C ASN A 262 1.77 -11.24 23.31
N HIS A 263 1.09 -12.32 23.74
CA HIS A 263 0.10 -12.99 22.90
C HIS A 263 -1.15 -12.14 22.61
N LYS A 264 -1.61 -11.36 23.62
CA LYS A 264 -2.78 -10.49 23.47
C LYS A 264 -2.47 -9.36 22.46
N GLU A 265 -1.29 -8.78 22.57
CA GLU A 265 -0.83 -7.72 21.68
C GLU A 265 -0.66 -8.23 20.23
N LEU A 266 0.02 -9.35 20.04
CA LEU A 266 0.17 -9.96 18.71
C LEU A 266 -1.19 -10.29 18.07
N LYS A 267 -2.14 -10.86 18.84
CA LYS A 267 -3.49 -11.12 18.33
C LYS A 267 -4.24 -9.85 17.95
N SER A 268 -4.08 -8.77 18.72
CA SER A 268 -4.75 -7.51 18.43
C SER A 268 -4.36 -6.94 17.06
N PHE A 269 -3.09 -7.07 16.66
CA PHE A 269 -2.62 -6.62 15.35
C PHE A 269 -3.25 -7.38 14.17
N PHE A 270 -3.68 -8.62 14.36
CA PHE A 270 -4.27 -9.45 13.31
C PHE A 270 -5.78 -9.66 13.44
N LYS A 271 -6.47 -8.94 14.33
CA LYS A 271 -7.92 -9.09 14.55
C LYS A 271 -8.75 -9.05 13.27
N GLU A 272 -8.39 -8.17 12.34
CA GLU A 272 -9.07 -8.00 11.05
C GLU A 272 -8.53 -8.93 9.92
N TYR A 273 -7.48 -9.70 10.18
CA TYR A 273 -6.78 -10.53 9.21
C TYR A 273 -7.11 -12.00 9.43
N LYS A 274 -8.33 -12.42 9.05
CA LYS A 274 -8.87 -13.78 9.30
C LYS A 274 -8.04 -14.90 8.68
N ASN A 275 -7.23 -14.59 7.67
CA ASN A 275 -6.36 -15.55 7.00
C ASN A 275 -4.94 -15.66 7.60
N VAL A 276 -4.67 -14.96 8.72
CA VAL A 276 -3.39 -15.02 9.42
C VAL A 276 -3.48 -15.90 10.68
N LYS A 277 -2.61 -16.91 10.76
CA LYS A 277 -2.45 -17.75 11.96
C LYS A 277 -1.13 -17.41 12.65
N VAL A 278 -1.21 -16.93 13.89
CA VAL A 278 -0.03 -16.62 14.72
C VAL A 278 0.43 -17.86 15.47
N ILE A 279 1.68 -18.25 15.29
CA ILE A 279 2.40 -19.26 16.05
C ILE A 279 3.42 -18.54 16.92
N ASN A 280 3.11 -18.41 18.19
CA ASN A 280 3.93 -17.68 19.15
C ASN A 280 4.87 -18.66 19.89
N PHE A 281 6.16 -18.52 19.66
CA PHE A 281 7.19 -19.39 20.25
C PHE A 281 7.40 -19.15 21.74
N ASP A 282 7.37 -17.88 22.14
CA ASP A 282 7.61 -17.47 23.51
C ASP A 282 6.82 -16.20 23.84
N LYS A 283 5.89 -16.35 24.78
CA LYS A 283 5.00 -15.28 25.22
C LYS A 283 5.65 -14.31 26.21
N SER A 284 6.77 -14.70 26.81
CA SER A 284 7.51 -13.93 27.82
C SER A 284 8.44 -12.88 27.20
N GLN A 285 8.77 -13.03 25.92
CA GLN A 285 9.64 -12.09 25.21
C GLN A 285 8.98 -10.75 24.98
N ILE A 286 9.78 -9.69 24.99
CA ILE A 286 9.33 -8.32 24.75
C ILE A 286 9.36 -8.02 23.24
N ILE A 287 8.28 -7.45 22.74
CA ILE A 287 8.25 -6.88 21.39
C ILE A 287 8.98 -5.54 21.41
N GLN A 288 10.01 -5.41 20.59
CA GLN A 288 10.80 -4.19 20.51
C GLN A 288 9.99 -3.03 19.96
N SER A 289 10.23 -1.83 20.46
CA SER A 289 9.55 -0.62 19.96
C SER A 289 10.52 0.44 19.51
N LYS A 290 10.18 1.09 18.39
CA LYS A 290 10.85 2.28 17.87
C LYS A 290 9.89 3.45 17.99
N THR A 291 10.20 4.41 18.88
CA THR A 291 9.36 5.59 19.13
C THR A 291 9.92 6.76 18.32
N ARG A 292 9.07 7.35 17.47
CA ARG A 292 9.40 8.53 16.67
C ARG A 292 8.57 9.70 17.12
N PHE A 293 9.24 10.76 17.53
CA PHE A 293 8.63 12.05 17.84
C PHE A 293 8.56 12.86 16.55
N ILE A 294 7.37 13.36 16.25
CA ILE A 294 7.06 14.07 15.00
C ILE A 294 6.50 15.44 15.33
N ASN A 295 7.01 16.48 14.67
CA ASN A 295 6.39 17.80 14.72
C ASN A 295 5.01 17.73 14.05
N SER A 296 3.95 18.03 14.80
CA SER A 296 2.56 17.94 14.32
C SER A 296 2.26 18.89 13.17
N ASN A 297 2.89 20.08 13.16
CA ASN A 297 2.65 21.11 12.14
C ASN A 297 3.38 20.85 10.82
N ARG A 298 4.61 20.31 10.87
CA ARG A 298 5.47 20.11 9.70
C ARG A 298 5.61 18.64 9.29
N TYR A 299 5.11 17.71 10.11
CA TYR A 299 5.28 16.26 9.92
C TYR A 299 6.73 15.79 9.82
N GLU A 300 7.66 16.55 10.41
CA GLU A 300 9.09 16.22 10.45
C GLU A 300 9.42 15.34 11.64
N LYS A 301 10.31 14.37 11.44
CA LYS A 301 10.82 13.52 12.53
C LYS A 301 11.85 14.30 13.35
N LEU A 302 11.57 14.52 14.62
CA LEU A 302 12.42 15.25 15.56
C LEU A 302 13.47 14.34 16.20
N LEU A 303 13.02 13.18 16.68
CA LEU A 303 13.85 12.24 17.44
C LEU A 303 13.32 10.82 17.25
N GLN A 304 14.22 9.84 17.19
CA GLN A 304 13.88 8.44 17.29
C GLN A 304 14.53 7.83 18.52
N VAL A 305 13.72 7.27 19.39
CA VAL A 305 14.16 6.49 20.56
C VAL A 305 13.80 5.04 20.33
N THR A 306 14.77 4.14 20.51
CA THR A 306 14.52 2.72 20.37
C THR A 306 14.65 2.05 21.73
N ASN A 307 13.60 1.40 22.18
CA ASN A 307 13.68 0.49 23.30
C ASN A 307 14.21 -0.85 22.77
N PHE A 308 15.53 -1.02 22.87
CA PHE A 308 16.23 -2.20 22.38
C PHE A 308 16.73 -3.05 23.53
N LYS A 309 16.24 -4.28 23.59
CA LYS A 309 16.78 -5.34 24.42
C LYS A 309 16.89 -6.61 23.58
N LYS A 310 18.10 -7.11 23.40
CA LYS A 310 18.29 -8.38 22.67
C LYS A 310 17.50 -9.48 23.38
N ASN A 311 16.70 -10.21 22.65
CA ASN A 311 15.95 -11.35 23.18
C ASN A 311 16.87 -12.59 23.27
N TYR A 312 16.75 -13.32 24.36
CA TYR A 312 17.41 -14.60 24.58
C TYR A 312 16.37 -15.67 24.83
N PHE A 313 16.44 -16.74 24.07
CA PHE A 313 15.48 -17.85 24.16
C PHE A 313 16.07 -18.98 25.00
N ALA A 314 15.27 -19.55 25.90
CA ALA A 314 15.61 -20.73 26.65
C ALA A 314 15.82 -21.94 25.72
N LYS A 315 16.65 -22.89 26.13
CA LYS A 315 17.03 -24.07 25.32
C LYS A 315 15.81 -24.86 24.80
N ASP A 316 14.79 -25.05 25.64
CA ASP A 316 13.53 -25.71 25.28
C ASP A 316 12.77 -24.93 24.16
N LYS A 317 12.76 -23.61 24.22
CA LYS A 317 12.15 -22.76 23.17
C LYS A 317 12.89 -22.88 21.84
N ILE A 318 14.22 -22.89 21.88
CA ILE A 318 15.05 -23.08 20.68
C ILE A 318 14.76 -24.44 20.04
N VAL A 319 14.69 -25.52 20.85
CA VAL A 319 14.31 -26.86 20.36
C VAL A 319 12.94 -26.85 19.71
N ASN A 320 11.96 -26.18 20.32
CA ASN A 320 10.63 -26.07 19.74
C ASN A 320 10.65 -25.31 18.41
N ILE A 321 11.34 -24.19 18.32
CA ILE A 321 11.48 -23.39 17.09
C ILE A 321 12.14 -24.24 15.98
N THR A 322 13.24 -24.94 16.28
CA THR A 322 13.94 -25.78 15.30
C THR A 322 13.06 -26.94 14.82
N ASN A 323 12.29 -27.57 15.71
CA ASN A 323 11.34 -28.63 15.35
C ASN A 323 10.20 -28.10 14.45
N PHE A 324 9.73 -26.87 14.68
CA PHE A 324 8.76 -26.24 13.79
C PHE A 324 9.36 -25.97 12.41
N ILE A 325 10.58 -25.44 12.34
CA ILE A 325 11.27 -25.18 11.08
C ILE A 325 11.43 -26.47 10.26
N LYS A 326 11.83 -27.57 10.90
CA LYS A 326 11.98 -28.89 10.25
C LYS A 326 10.68 -29.38 9.59
N LYS A 327 9.51 -29.05 10.17
CA LYS A 327 8.18 -29.46 9.68
C LYS A 327 7.64 -28.59 8.55
N ILE A 328 8.31 -27.48 8.21
CA ILE A 328 7.87 -26.61 7.10
C ILE A 328 8.34 -27.23 5.79
N ASN A 329 7.38 -27.62 4.96
CA ASN A 329 7.63 -28.22 3.63
C ASN A 329 7.32 -27.26 2.48
N ASP A 330 6.89 -26.03 2.78
CA ASP A 330 6.59 -24.99 1.80
C ASP A 330 7.56 -23.80 1.99
N ASN A 331 7.49 -22.82 1.11
CA ASN A 331 8.39 -21.66 1.14
C ASN A 331 8.37 -20.91 2.47
N ILE A 332 9.53 -20.41 2.86
CA ILE A 332 9.73 -19.65 4.11
C ILE A 332 10.17 -18.23 3.76
N ILE A 333 9.44 -17.24 4.24
CA ILE A 333 9.85 -15.85 4.24
C ILE A 333 10.53 -15.57 5.59
N ILE A 334 11.76 -15.07 5.55
CA ILE A 334 12.60 -14.81 6.73
C ILE A 334 12.78 -13.30 6.86
N CYS A 335 12.40 -12.75 8.01
CA CYS A 335 12.49 -11.33 8.33
C CYS A 335 13.35 -11.15 9.56
N ASP A 336 14.62 -10.84 9.34
CA ASP A 336 15.65 -10.74 10.38
C ASP A 336 16.02 -9.27 10.65
N PHE A 337 15.62 -8.77 11.79
CA PHE A 337 15.89 -7.41 12.25
C PHE A 337 17.05 -7.33 13.28
N GLY A 338 17.68 -8.48 13.57
CA GLY A 338 18.83 -8.56 14.49
C GLY A 338 18.47 -8.38 15.96
N ILE A 339 17.28 -8.83 16.37
CA ILE A 339 16.76 -8.66 17.74
C ILE A 339 17.00 -9.91 18.61
N GLY A 340 17.53 -11.01 18.03
CA GLY A 340 18.00 -12.17 18.78
C GLY A 340 17.31 -13.50 18.45
N LEU A 341 16.28 -13.53 17.60
CA LEU A 341 15.64 -14.77 17.18
C LEU A 341 16.60 -15.71 16.42
N PHE A 342 17.38 -15.14 15.48
CA PHE A 342 18.18 -15.92 14.55
C PHE A 342 19.57 -16.27 15.12
N GLU A 343 19.58 -17.02 16.22
CA GLU A 343 20.81 -17.58 16.77
C GLU A 343 21.31 -18.81 15.98
N LYS A 344 22.54 -19.26 16.28
CA LYS A 344 23.26 -20.29 15.54
C LYS A 344 22.43 -21.55 15.26
N LYS A 345 21.76 -22.14 16.27
CA LYS A 345 20.96 -23.36 16.10
C LYS A 345 19.73 -23.17 15.20
N ILE A 346 19.12 -21.99 15.25
CA ILE A 346 17.98 -21.66 14.38
C ILE A 346 18.46 -21.45 12.94
N LEU A 347 19.61 -20.78 12.74
CA LEU A 347 20.25 -20.64 11.43
C LEU A 347 20.60 -21.99 10.82
N GLU A 348 21.20 -22.89 11.57
CA GLU A 348 21.50 -24.26 11.13
C GLU A 348 20.22 -25.04 10.75
N SER A 349 19.15 -24.89 11.53
CA SER A 349 17.86 -25.53 11.20
C SER A 349 17.24 -24.98 9.92
N LEU A 350 17.34 -23.66 9.68
CA LEU A 350 16.91 -23.04 8.43
C LEU A 350 17.78 -23.48 7.25
N GLU A 351 19.11 -23.61 7.45
CA GLU A 351 20.05 -24.07 6.43
C GLU A 351 19.70 -25.48 5.95
N ASN A 352 19.43 -26.39 6.88
CA ASN A 352 19.12 -27.80 6.63
C ASN A 352 17.69 -28.02 6.07
N ASN A 353 16.80 -27.05 6.21
CA ASN A 353 15.45 -27.16 5.67
C ASN A 353 15.48 -27.02 4.12
N LYS A 354 14.80 -27.93 3.40
CA LYS A 354 14.79 -27.98 1.93
C LYS A 354 13.86 -26.97 1.25
N SER A 355 13.03 -26.27 2.00
CA SER A 355 12.11 -25.26 1.47
C SER A 355 12.85 -24.09 0.84
N LYS A 356 12.24 -23.46 -0.17
CA LYS A 356 12.75 -22.21 -0.73
C LYS A 356 12.65 -21.09 0.30
N LYS A 357 13.71 -20.32 0.47
CA LYS A 357 13.82 -19.25 1.45
C LYS A 357 13.93 -17.90 0.77
N TYR A 358 13.11 -16.97 1.22
CA TYR A 358 13.08 -15.58 0.79
C TYR A 358 13.53 -14.74 1.98
N LEU A 359 14.66 -14.06 1.85
CA LEU A 359 15.39 -13.48 2.95
C LEU A 359 15.44 -11.95 2.87
N ASN A 360 15.08 -11.30 3.98
CA ASN A 360 15.38 -9.91 4.27
C ASN A 360 16.12 -9.82 5.59
N VAL A 361 17.29 -9.21 5.59
CA VAL A 361 18.12 -8.98 6.79
C VAL A 361 18.38 -7.51 6.89
N GLN A 362 17.86 -6.87 7.92
CA GLN A 362 18.00 -5.44 8.10
C GLN A 362 19.11 -5.08 9.10
N SER A 363 19.96 -4.15 8.67
CA SER A 363 20.88 -3.43 9.54
C SER A 363 20.26 -2.08 9.91
N ASN A 364 19.88 -1.92 11.17
CA ASN A 364 19.33 -0.69 11.70
C ASN A 364 20.36 0.09 12.52
N SER A 365 20.01 1.28 13.00
CA SER A 365 20.92 2.18 13.73
C SER A 365 21.55 1.56 15.00
N ILE A 366 20.95 0.51 15.57
CA ILE A 366 21.39 -0.10 16.82
C ILE A 366 22.31 -1.28 16.58
N ASN A 367 22.08 -2.04 15.48
CA ASN A 367 22.88 -3.22 15.14
C ASN A 367 23.67 -3.02 13.83
N LEU A 368 24.02 -1.79 13.51
CA LEU A 368 24.74 -1.45 12.29
C LEU A 368 26.05 -2.21 12.22
N GLY A 369 26.22 -3.00 11.14
CA GLY A 369 27.43 -3.81 10.94
C GLY A 369 27.43 -5.15 11.70
N TYR A 370 26.48 -5.41 12.60
CA TYR A 370 26.42 -6.66 13.37
C TYR A 370 25.39 -7.66 12.83
N ASN A 371 24.32 -7.18 12.19
CA ASN A 371 23.30 -8.05 11.59
C ASN A 371 23.48 -8.14 10.09
N LEU A 372 24.35 -9.02 9.63
CA LEU A 372 24.71 -9.15 8.23
C LEU A 372 24.01 -10.35 7.59
N PHE A 373 23.60 -10.19 6.31
CA PHE A 373 23.01 -11.28 5.54
C PHE A 373 23.99 -12.44 5.29
N THR A 374 25.28 -12.20 5.40
CA THR A 374 26.37 -13.18 5.19
C THR A 374 26.33 -14.34 6.18
N LYS A 375 25.63 -14.22 7.31
CA LYS A 375 25.40 -15.32 8.25
C LYS A 375 24.48 -16.43 7.71
N TYR A 376 23.73 -16.15 6.62
CA TYR A 376 22.85 -17.12 5.96
C TYR A 376 23.56 -17.77 4.77
N LYS A 377 23.57 -19.11 4.72
CA LYS A 377 24.25 -19.84 3.63
C LYS A 377 23.29 -20.34 2.55
N ASN A 378 22.04 -20.64 2.90
CA ASN A 378 21.06 -21.26 2.01
C ASN A 378 19.77 -20.45 1.90
N TYR A 379 19.61 -19.71 0.80
CA TYR A 379 18.40 -18.96 0.44
C TYR A 379 18.28 -18.83 -1.09
N ASN A 380 17.06 -18.59 -1.57
CA ASN A 380 16.75 -18.51 -3.01
C ASN A 380 16.53 -17.07 -3.48
N TYR A 381 16.08 -16.21 -2.56
CA TYR A 381 15.91 -14.79 -2.81
C TYR A 381 16.43 -13.97 -1.65
N LEU A 382 17.13 -12.90 -1.97
CA LEU A 382 17.67 -11.92 -1.00
C LEU A 382 17.24 -10.52 -1.42
N SER A 383 16.65 -9.75 -0.50
CA SER A 383 16.35 -8.34 -0.70
C SER A 383 17.08 -7.50 0.33
N LEU A 384 17.86 -6.54 -0.13
CA LEU A 384 18.66 -5.63 0.68
C LEU A 384 18.56 -4.21 0.15
N ASP A 385 18.87 -3.24 0.99
CA ASP A 385 19.22 -1.91 0.53
C ASP A 385 20.73 -1.79 0.19
N GLU A 386 21.12 -0.68 -0.44
CA GLU A 386 22.51 -0.47 -0.86
C GLU A 386 23.47 -0.39 0.33
N ARG A 387 23.04 0.10 1.48
CA ARG A 387 23.84 0.19 2.70
C ARG A 387 24.05 -1.19 3.32
N GLU A 388 23.01 -1.99 3.42
CA GLU A 388 23.07 -3.36 3.93
C GLU A 388 23.96 -4.24 3.06
N TRP A 389 23.90 -4.04 1.74
CA TRP A 389 24.80 -4.68 0.79
C TRP A 389 26.27 -4.33 1.07
N LYS A 390 26.59 -3.04 1.17
CA LYS A 390 27.95 -2.55 1.44
C LYS A 390 28.49 -3.07 2.79
N LEU A 391 27.66 -3.08 3.82
CA LEU A 391 28.04 -3.61 5.14
C LEU A 391 28.40 -5.10 5.10
N GLY A 392 27.69 -5.90 4.30
CA GLY A 392 27.99 -7.34 4.16
C GLY A 392 29.35 -7.64 3.52
N PHE A 393 29.94 -6.66 2.84
CA PHE A 393 31.22 -6.78 2.14
C PHE A 393 32.21 -5.67 2.51
N SER A 394 32.12 -5.12 3.71
CA SER A 394 32.95 -4.01 4.18
C SER A 394 34.47 -4.24 3.99
N ASN A 395 34.93 -5.49 3.90
CA ASN A 395 36.29 -5.87 3.65
C ASN A 395 36.65 -6.13 2.17
N ASN A 396 35.70 -5.91 1.25
CA ASN A 396 35.89 -6.18 -0.18
C ASN A 396 35.11 -5.19 -1.07
N GLU A 397 35.68 -4.00 -1.24
CA GLU A 397 35.06 -2.88 -2.00
C GLU A 397 34.76 -3.22 -3.46
N ASN A 398 35.43 -4.21 -4.05
CA ASN A 398 35.26 -4.64 -5.42
C ASN A 398 34.15 -5.70 -5.61
N MET A 399 33.45 -6.10 -4.56
CA MET A 399 32.39 -7.08 -4.65
C MET A 399 31.08 -6.45 -5.15
N ASN A 400 30.86 -6.47 -6.45
CA ASN A 400 29.55 -6.12 -6.99
C ASN A 400 28.58 -7.32 -6.93
N LEU A 401 27.26 -7.03 -6.99
CA LEU A 401 26.22 -8.03 -6.82
C LEU A 401 26.26 -9.13 -7.91
N LEU A 402 26.65 -8.81 -9.14
CA LEU A 402 26.84 -9.79 -10.22
C LEU A 402 27.97 -10.76 -9.89
N ASN A 403 29.09 -10.25 -9.37
CA ASN A 403 30.24 -11.10 -8.97
C ASN A 403 29.87 -12.00 -7.78
N PHE A 404 29.06 -11.50 -6.84
CA PHE A 404 28.53 -12.31 -5.73
C PHE A 404 27.65 -13.46 -6.24
N ILE A 405 26.73 -13.20 -7.14
CA ILE A 405 25.86 -14.22 -7.71
C ILE A 405 26.68 -15.22 -8.52
N LYS A 406 27.66 -14.76 -9.30
CA LYS A 406 28.57 -15.65 -10.08
C LYS A 406 29.39 -16.55 -9.16
N LYS A 407 29.96 -16.00 -8.06
CA LYS A 407 30.75 -16.78 -7.08
C LYS A 407 29.88 -17.76 -6.29
N SER A 408 28.57 -17.50 -6.18
CA SER A 408 27.61 -18.39 -5.53
C SER A 408 27.24 -19.61 -6.42
N LYS A 409 28.22 -20.17 -7.14
CA LYS A 409 28.07 -21.26 -8.14
C LYS A 409 27.25 -22.47 -7.69
N ASN A 410 27.18 -22.73 -6.39
CA ASN A 410 26.40 -23.85 -5.82
C ASN A 410 24.92 -23.52 -5.59
N LYS A 411 24.47 -22.29 -5.90
CA LYS A 411 23.09 -21.84 -5.71
C LYS A 411 22.42 -21.65 -7.06
N LYS A 412 21.99 -22.74 -7.72
CA LYS A 412 21.13 -22.66 -8.90
C LYS A 412 19.89 -21.82 -8.56
N ASN A 413 19.62 -20.79 -9.40
CA ASN A 413 18.45 -19.91 -9.27
C ASN A 413 18.46 -18.96 -8.06
N LEU A 414 19.63 -18.53 -7.57
CA LEU A 414 19.71 -17.43 -6.61
C LEU A 414 19.26 -16.12 -7.30
N SER A 415 18.32 -15.43 -6.69
CA SER A 415 17.90 -14.08 -7.10
C SER A 415 18.15 -13.07 -5.98
N CYS A 416 18.48 -11.84 -6.38
CA CYS A 416 18.72 -10.75 -5.42
C CYS A 416 18.07 -9.46 -5.89
N SER A 417 17.53 -8.70 -4.97
CA SER A 417 17.11 -7.30 -5.19
C SER A 417 17.98 -6.36 -4.39
N LEU A 418 18.30 -5.22 -5.01
CA LEU A 418 18.99 -4.11 -4.37
C LEU A 418 18.13 -2.86 -4.49
N THR A 419 17.65 -2.32 -3.38
CA THR A 419 16.86 -1.08 -3.36
C THR A 419 17.78 0.13 -3.12
N ARG A 420 17.52 1.24 -3.83
CA ARG A 420 18.34 2.48 -3.83
C ARG A 420 17.50 3.73 -3.54
N GLY A 421 16.46 3.59 -2.73
CA GLY A 421 15.55 4.69 -2.39
C GLY A 421 15.00 5.38 -3.64
N LYS A 422 15.21 6.70 -3.78
CA LYS A 422 14.75 7.48 -4.94
C LYS A 422 15.33 7.04 -6.30
N ASN A 423 16.43 6.32 -6.30
CA ASN A 423 17.07 5.82 -7.52
C ASN A 423 16.50 4.47 -7.99
N GLY A 424 15.40 4.00 -7.36
CA GLY A 424 14.71 2.79 -7.78
C GLY A 424 15.34 1.51 -7.24
N SER A 425 15.28 0.45 -8.02
CA SER A 425 15.80 -0.86 -7.62
C SER A 425 16.38 -1.66 -8.79
N GLU A 426 17.22 -2.61 -8.44
CA GLU A 426 17.80 -3.60 -9.33
C GLU A 426 17.38 -5.00 -8.87
N PHE A 427 17.09 -5.87 -9.82
CA PHE A 427 16.83 -7.29 -9.61
C PHE A 427 17.79 -8.11 -10.44
N PHE A 428 18.38 -9.13 -9.84
CA PHE A 428 19.37 -9.99 -10.46
C PHE A 428 18.91 -11.44 -10.41
N LEU A 429 18.96 -12.10 -11.56
CA LEU A 429 18.69 -13.53 -11.73
C LEU A 429 19.52 -14.08 -12.88
N ASN A 430 20.16 -15.25 -12.69
CA ASN A 430 20.92 -15.95 -13.74
C ASN A 430 21.90 -15.03 -14.50
N ASN A 431 22.68 -14.23 -13.79
CA ASN A 431 23.62 -13.23 -14.32
C ASN A 431 23.00 -12.09 -15.14
N GLN A 432 21.67 -11.97 -15.17
CA GLN A 432 21.00 -10.86 -15.80
C GLN A 432 20.58 -9.82 -14.74
N LYS A 433 20.67 -8.55 -15.12
CA LYS A 433 20.25 -7.41 -14.33
C LYS A 433 19.01 -6.76 -14.93
N PHE A 434 18.00 -6.55 -14.11
CA PHE A 434 16.77 -5.85 -14.45
C PHE A 434 16.64 -4.65 -13.53
N THR A 435 16.37 -3.46 -14.07
CA THR A 435 16.25 -2.22 -13.32
C THR A 435 14.83 -1.68 -13.41
N SER A 436 14.43 -0.94 -12.41
CA SER A 436 13.17 -0.19 -12.44
C SER A 436 13.34 1.14 -11.71
N PRO A 437 12.90 2.26 -12.30
CA PRO A 437 12.86 3.55 -11.62
C PRO A 437 11.73 3.59 -10.57
N VAL A 438 11.68 4.66 -9.78
CA VAL A 438 10.57 5.01 -8.88
C VAL A 438 9.51 5.77 -9.65
N PHE A 439 8.23 5.52 -9.35
CA PHE A 439 7.08 6.10 -10.06
C PHE A 439 6.28 7.11 -9.22
N ILE A 440 6.80 7.51 -8.08
CA ILE A 440 6.13 8.41 -7.14
C ILE A 440 6.92 9.69 -7.02
N SER A 441 6.23 10.83 -7.11
CA SER A 441 6.82 12.16 -6.96
C SER A 441 6.67 12.73 -5.55
N ARG A 442 5.67 12.30 -4.78
CA ARG A 442 5.43 12.77 -3.41
C ARG A 442 5.51 11.62 -2.42
N THR A 443 6.47 11.72 -1.52
CA THR A 443 6.67 10.76 -0.42
C THR A 443 6.31 11.45 0.90
N VAL A 444 5.50 10.78 1.72
CA VAL A 444 5.15 11.22 3.08
C VAL A 444 6.10 10.60 4.09
N ASP A 445 6.32 9.28 4.00
CA ASP A 445 7.24 8.56 4.88
C ASP A 445 7.86 7.36 4.15
N THR A 446 9.17 7.20 4.24
CA THR A 446 9.89 6.06 3.66
C THR A 446 10.00 4.87 4.60
N THR A 447 9.53 4.99 5.84
CA THR A 447 9.57 3.90 6.83
C THR A 447 8.74 2.70 6.35
N GLY A 448 9.36 1.53 6.27
CA GLY A 448 8.70 0.30 5.81
C GLY A 448 8.64 0.12 4.28
N CYS A 449 9.20 1.05 3.47
CA CYS A 449 9.24 0.87 2.00
C CYS A 449 10.06 -0.34 1.58
N GLY A 450 11.18 -0.63 2.25
CA GLY A 450 11.98 -1.83 2.04
C GLY A 450 11.20 -3.11 2.35
N ASP A 451 10.46 -3.10 3.46
CA ASP A 451 9.58 -4.21 3.87
C ASP A 451 8.46 -4.43 2.84
N ALA A 452 7.85 -3.36 2.35
CA ALA A 452 6.81 -3.42 1.32
C ALA A 452 7.37 -3.96 -0.01
N TYR A 453 8.54 -3.49 -0.43
CA TYR A 453 9.24 -4.00 -1.60
C TYR A 453 9.49 -5.51 -1.47
N PHE A 454 10.12 -5.93 -0.37
CA PHE A 454 10.42 -7.33 -0.09
C PHE A 454 9.16 -8.20 -0.02
N ALA A 455 8.12 -7.75 0.68
CA ALA A 455 6.87 -8.48 0.80
C ALA A 455 6.27 -8.83 -0.58
N LEU A 456 6.17 -7.82 -1.47
CA LEU A 456 5.57 -8.06 -2.78
C LEU A 456 6.49 -8.82 -3.73
N THR A 457 7.78 -8.48 -3.80
CA THR A 457 8.71 -9.16 -4.72
C THR A 457 8.87 -10.64 -4.38
N SER A 458 8.89 -10.99 -3.09
CA SER A 458 8.89 -12.39 -2.64
C SER A 458 7.68 -13.16 -3.19
N LEU A 459 6.49 -12.57 -3.14
CA LEU A 459 5.27 -13.16 -3.68
C LEU A 459 5.31 -13.27 -5.21
N MET A 460 5.76 -12.22 -5.90
CA MET A 460 5.82 -12.20 -7.36
C MET A 460 6.81 -13.22 -7.92
N ILE A 461 7.97 -13.38 -7.27
CA ILE A 461 8.95 -14.42 -7.61
C ILE A 461 8.33 -15.80 -7.39
N LYS A 462 7.65 -16.03 -6.24
CA LYS A 462 6.95 -17.30 -5.96
C LYS A 462 5.86 -17.59 -7.00
N ALA A 463 5.14 -16.59 -7.47
CA ALA A 463 4.11 -16.73 -8.50
C ALA A 463 4.67 -16.96 -9.91
N GLY A 464 6.00 -16.86 -10.09
CA GLY A 464 6.68 -17.03 -11.38
C GLY A 464 6.52 -15.83 -12.31
N LEU A 465 6.45 -14.61 -11.76
CA LEU A 465 6.44 -13.39 -12.57
C LEU A 465 7.75 -13.27 -13.36
N LYS A 466 7.67 -12.76 -14.61
CA LYS A 466 8.84 -12.51 -15.44
C LYS A 466 9.87 -11.64 -14.71
N PRO A 467 11.16 -11.98 -14.73
CA PRO A 467 12.22 -11.31 -13.97
C PRO A 467 12.26 -9.78 -14.17
N ALA A 468 12.04 -9.31 -15.40
CA ALA A 468 12.02 -7.88 -15.74
C ALA A 468 10.91 -7.10 -15.04
N LEU A 469 9.83 -7.76 -14.59
CA LEU A 469 8.68 -7.13 -13.93
C LEU A 469 8.78 -7.16 -12.40
N VAL A 470 9.70 -7.93 -11.84
CA VAL A 470 9.87 -8.03 -10.37
C VAL A 470 10.22 -6.68 -9.76
N PRO A 471 11.29 -5.97 -10.19
CA PRO A 471 11.65 -4.68 -9.60
C PRO A 471 10.57 -3.61 -9.85
N PHE A 472 9.87 -3.66 -10.99
CA PHE A 472 8.76 -2.75 -11.28
C PHE A 472 7.62 -2.91 -10.26
N THR A 473 7.16 -4.15 -10.04
CA THR A 473 6.09 -4.41 -9.07
C THR A 473 6.48 -4.04 -7.64
N GLY A 474 7.73 -4.32 -7.25
CA GLY A 474 8.28 -3.94 -5.94
C GLY A 474 8.30 -2.43 -5.73
N ASN A 475 8.82 -1.66 -6.71
CA ASN A 475 8.87 -0.20 -6.64
C ASN A 475 7.48 0.45 -6.61
N ILE A 476 6.52 -0.09 -7.38
CA ILE A 476 5.12 0.37 -7.32
C ILE A 476 4.55 0.18 -5.92
N TYR A 477 4.69 -0.99 -5.33
CA TYR A 477 4.11 -1.29 -4.04
C TYR A 477 4.77 -0.50 -2.90
N ALA A 478 6.11 -0.42 -2.90
CA ALA A 478 6.87 0.40 -1.97
C ALA A 478 6.52 1.89 -2.10
N GLY A 479 6.34 2.36 -3.33
CA GLY A 479 5.92 3.72 -3.59
C GLY A 479 4.51 4.01 -3.12
N MET A 480 3.53 3.12 -3.34
CA MET A 480 2.18 3.27 -2.76
C MET A 480 2.23 3.32 -1.23
N HIS A 481 3.12 2.52 -0.63
CA HIS A 481 3.33 2.52 0.81
C HIS A 481 3.88 3.85 1.32
N SER A 482 4.82 4.47 0.62
CA SER A 482 5.45 5.75 1.00
C SER A 482 4.51 6.95 1.03
N GLN A 483 3.30 6.83 0.51
CA GLN A 483 2.30 7.90 0.53
C GLN A 483 1.60 8.07 1.89
N TYR A 484 1.89 7.19 2.84
CA TYR A 484 1.30 7.18 4.17
C TYR A 484 2.37 7.11 5.25
N PHE A 485 2.05 7.60 6.45
CA PHE A 485 2.93 7.47 7.61
C PHE A 485 3.05 6.01 8.07
N GLY A 486 4.27 5.47 8.03
CA GLY A 486 4.59 4.12 8.47
C GLY A 486 3.66 3.07 7.86
N ASN A 487 3.37 2.02 8.61
CA ASN A 487 2.53 0.90 8.17
C ASN A 487 1.03 1.09 8.47
N ARG A 488 0.51 2.32 8.46
CA ARG A 488 -0.91 2.61 8.79
C ARG A 488 -1.86 2.01 7.79
N ILE A 489 -1.57 2.18 6.51
CA ILE A 489 -2.43 1.72 5.41
C ILE A 489 -1.69 0.64 4.64
N ILE A 490 -2.27 -0.54 4.61
CA ILE A 490 -1.76 -1.67 3.86
C ILE A 490 -2.54 -1.78 2.55
N THR A 491 -1.85 -1.54 1.44
CA THR A 491 -2.43 -1.64 0.10
C THR A 491 -2.81 -3.08 -0.21
N ASP A 492 -4.06 -3.30 -0.61
CA ASP A 492 -4.54 -4.60 -1.05
C ASP A 492 -4.26 -4.85 -2.54
N LYS A 493 -4.49 -6.09 -2.97
CA LYS A 493 -4.30 -6.53 -4.35
C LYS A 493 -5.10 -5.68 -5.35
N THR A 494 -6.33 -5.34 -5.02
CA THR A 494 -7.22 -4.58 -5.91
C THR A 494 -6.67 -3.18 -6.19
N ASN A 495 -6.26 -2.49 -5.15
CA ASN A 495 -5.69 -1.15 -5.24
C ASN A 495 -4.33 -1.16 -5.95
N PHE A 496 -3.49 -2.17 -5.68
CA PHE A 496 -2.25 -2.39 -6.39
C PHE A 496 -2.46 -2.56 -7.90
N LEU A 497 -3.41 -3.40 -8.32
CA LEU A 497 -3.72 -3.61 -9.74
C LEU A 497 -4.30 -2.37 -10.42
N LYS A 498 -5.15 -1.60 -9.72
CA LYS A 498 -5.65 -0.31 -10.22
C LYS A 498 -4.50 0.67 -10.49
N TYR A 499 -3.57 0.76 -9.55
CA TYR A 499 -2.43 1.66 -9.66
C TYR A 499 -1.53 1.28 -10.85
N ILE A 500 -1.20 0.00 -11.02
CA ILE A 500 -0.45 -0.49 -12.20
C ILE A 500 -1.19 -0.16 -13.50
N LYS A 501 -2.49 -0.44 -13.55
CA LYS A 501 -3.29 -0.15 -14.74
C LYS A 501 -3.27 1.33 -15.10
N SER A 502 -3.26 2.23 -14.10
CA SER A 502 -3.19 3.67 -14.33
C SER A 502 -1.84 4.12 -14.88
N ILE A 503 -0.73 3.53 -14.40
CA ILE A 503 0.61 3.82 -14.90
C ILE A 503 0.78 3.32 -16.34
N LEU A 504 0.34 2.12 -16.65
CA LEU A 504 0.49 1.51 -17.99
C LEU A 504 -0.46 2.09 -19.04
N LYS A 505 -1.45 2.90 -18.67
CA LYS A 505 -2.35 3.63 -19.59
C LYS A 505 -1.78 4.97 -20.07
N ARG A 506 -0.53 5.28 -19.73
CA ARG A 506 0.15 6.52 -20.15
C ARG A 506 0.42 6.57 -21.64
#